data_e34f226c89e94b6868778b3f46283d70
#
_entry.id   e34f226c89e94b6868778b3f46283d70
#
_cell.length_a   1.000
_cell.length_b   1.000
_cell.length_c   1.000
_cell.angle_alpha   90.00
_cell.angle_beta   90.00
_cell.angle_gamma   90.00
#
_symmetry.space_group_name_H-M   'P 1'
#
loop_
_entity.id
_entity.type
_entity.pdbx_description
1 polymer ?
#
loop_
_entity_poly.entity_id
_entity_poly.type
_entity_poly.pdbx_seq_one_letter_code
_entity_poly.pdbx_strand_id
1 'polypeptide(L)'
;MIDRRGVTADIRRKYNVALRPQWLDKCADHIKAELERQNTAASQPLHLEAQTRLVIEQLLHSDISESCFPTLTVDNNQVSKLPDGAGVLLQIQEIMDVGTSKHAMWEAIREKEDFEQRGIRPSYLPALEGEDNGVFTANTQATATQPPEASEDQGERKPKIPRSMLKLVLSDGCSRIHAIEQTPVPQLNVELPIGTKVIVQSGKILQPTGILCLDAQSIQVLGGTPAQYQQFTLRSRLENALRSERAAQ
;
A
#
# COMPACT_ATOMS: atom_id res chain seq x y z
N MET A 1 26.71 -15.85 13.69
CA MET A 1 26.30 -14.93 14.77
C MET A 1 26.06 -13.55 14.17
N ILE A 2 24.92 -12.90 14.45
CA ILE A 2 24.61 -11.57 13.87
C ILE A 2 25.44 -10.49 14.58
N ASP A 3 26.13 -9.66 13.79
CA ASP A 3 26.83 -8.47 14.29
C ASP A 3 25.82 -7.34 14.57
N ARG A 4 25.32 -7.31 15.78
CA ARG A 4 24.30 -6.33 16.22
C ARG A 4 24.76 -4.89 16.07
N ARG A 5 26.03 -4.59 16.32
CA ARG A 5 26.58 -3.22 16.24
C ARG A 5 26.66 -2.74 14.80
N GLY A 6 27.22 -3.58 13.92
CA GLY A 6 27.33 -3.27 12.50
C GLY A 6 25.97 -3.11 11.85
N VAL A 7 25.04 -4.04 12.10
CA VAL A 7 23.66 -3.99 11.58
C VAL A 7 22.92 -2.75 12.06
N THR A 8 22.96 -2.41 13.36
CA THR A 8 22.33 -1.20 13.89
C THR A 8 22.87 0.07 13.27
N ALA A 9 24.21 0.16 13.10
CA ALA A 9 24.84 1.32 12.49
C ALA A 9 24.44 1.47 11.01
N ASP A 10 24.35 0.37 10.28
CA ASP A 10 23.98 0.38 8.86
C ASP A 10 22.50 0.76 8.66
N ILE A 11 21.60 0.22 9.46
CA ILE A 11 20.17 0.57 9.44
C ILE A 11 19.96 2.03 9.84
N ARG A 12 20.65 2.51 10.88
CA ARG A 12 20.58 3.92 11.29
C ARG A 12 21.05 4.86 10.18
N ARG A 13 22.10 4.48 9.47
CA ARG A 13 22.62 5.27 8.35
C ARG A 13 21.65 5.32 7.17
N LYS A 14 20.98 4.18 6.84
CA LYS A 14 20.07 4.08 5.69
C LYS A 14 18.71 4.68 5.94
N TYR A 15 18.15 4.49 7.13
CA TYR A 15 16.74 4.76 7.41
C TYR A 15 16.53 5.78 8.53
N ASN A 16 17.63 6.34 9.07
CA ASN A 16 17.60 7.31 10.17
C ASN A 16 16.73 6.84 11.37
N VAL A 17 16.79 5.55 11.68
CA VAL A 17 16.01 4.94 12.75
C VAL A 17 16.93 4.20 13.72
N ALA A 18 16.59 4.27 15.00
CA ALA A 18 17.28 3.52 16.05
C ALA A 18 16.41 2.32 16.45
N LEU A 19 16.98 1.11 16.32
CA LEU A 19 16.32 -0.11 16.72
C LEU A 19 16.30 -0.28 18.24
N ARG A 20 15.22 -0.86 18.76
CA ARG A 20 15.15 -1.27 20.17
C ARG A 20 16.01 -2.51 20.40
N PRO A 21 16.95 -2.49 21.38
CA PRO A 21 17.85 -3.64 21.61
C PRO A 21 17.10 -4.95 21.89
N GLN A 22 16.04 -4.89 22.68
CA GLN A 22 15.24 -6.07 23.02
C GLN A 22 14.55 -6.70 21.78
N TRP A 23 14.09 -5.88 20.84
CA TRP A 23 13.53 -6.35 19.58
C TRP A 23 14.63 -6.98 18.71
N LEU A 24 15.79 -6.32 18.61
CA LEU A 24 16.92 -6.81 17.81
C LEU A 24 17.44 -8.16 18.35
N ASP A 25 17.43 -8.37 19.65
CA ASP A 25 17.81 -9.64 20.25
C ASP A 25 16.86 -10.77 19.83
N LYS A 26 15.56 -10.56 19.96
CA LYS A 26 14.53 -11.51 19.50
C LYS A 26 14.60 -11.77 18.00
N CYS A 27 14.84 -10.73 17.21
CA CYS A 27 15.01 -10.82 15.76
C CYS A 27 16.24 -11.67 15.40
N ALA A 28 17.36 -11.45 16.07
CA ALA A 28 18.58 -12.22 15.85
C ALA A 28 18.40 -13.71 16.18
N ASP A 29 17.71 -14.02 17.29
CA ASP A 29 17.41 -15.40 17.69
C ASP A 29 16.43 -16.07 16.69
N HIS A 30 15.44 -15.35 16.21
CA HIS A 30 14.52 -15.84 15.18
C HIS A 30 15.23 -16.15 13.85
N ILE A 31 16.05 -15.22 13.36
CA ILE A 31 16.84 -15.42 12.14
C ILE A 31 17.77 -16.63 12.29
N LYS A 32 18.41 -16.79 13.45
CA LYS A 32 19.27 -17.93 13.71
C LYS A 32 18.50 -19.25 13.66
N ALA A 33 17.34 -19.32 14.32
CA ALA A 33 16.47 -20.51 14.31
C ALA A 33 15.98 -20.85 12.90
N GLU A 34 15.66 -19.83 12.09
CA GLU A 34 15.20 -20.04 10.71
C GLU A 34 16.32 -20.57 9.80
N LEU A 35 17.54 -20.04 9.94
CA LEU A 35 18.71 -20.54 9.20
C LEU A 35 19.06 -21.99 9.58
N GLU A 36 18.91 -22.36 10.86
CA GLU A 36 19.11 -23.74 11.33
C GLU A 36 18.05 -24.71 10.75
N ARG A 37 16.79 -24.28 10.66
CA ARG A 37 15.71 -25.08 10.05
C ARG A 37 15.92 -25.32 8.56
N GLN A 38 16.43 -24.33 7.84
CA GLN A 38 16.67 -24.44 6.40
C GLN A 38 17.84 -25.33 6.06
N ASN A 39 18.48 -25.95 7.05
CA ASN A 39 19.61 -26.87 6.91
C ASN A 39 20.72 -26.29 6.00
N THR A 40 20.75 -24.96 5.89
CA THR A 40 21.79 -24.28 5.14
C THR A 40 23.05 -24.53 5.92
N ALA A 41 23.95 -25.33 5.38
CA ALA A 41 25.26 -25.63 5.96
C ALA A 41 26.09 -24.33 6.03
N ALA A 42 25.64 -23.41 6.85
CA ALA A 42 26.24 -22.11 7.08
C ALA A 42 27.40 -22.26 8.06
N SER A 43 28.41 -22.98 7.63
CA SER A 43 29.75 -22.93 8.26
C SER A 43 30.45 -21.61 7.98
N GLN A 44 29.89 -20.75 7.12
CA GLN A 44 30.44 -19.41 6.84
C GLN A 44 29.63 -18.33 7.56
N PRO A 45 30.28 -17.40 8.26
CA PRO A 45 29.62 -16.26 8.84
C PRO A 45 28.97 -15.42 7.73
N LEU A 46 27.68 -15.14 7.86
CA LEU A 46 26.97 -14.26 6.94
C LEU A 46 27.66 -12.89 6.87
N HIS A 47 27.86 -12.39 5.67
CA HIS A 47 28.41 -11.04 5.47
C HIS A 47 27.46 -10.00 6.08
N LEU A 48 28.00 -8.87 6.55
CA LEU A 48 27.23 -7.83 7.24
C LEU A 48 25.99 -7.38 6.43
N GLU A 49 26.15 -7.20 5.11
CA GLU A 49 25.03 -6.82 4.24
C GLU A 49 23.90 -7.85 4.23
N ALA A 50 24.22 -9.14 4.22
CA ALA A 50 23.23 -10.20 4.28
C ALA A 50 22.51 -10.21 5.64
N GLN A 51 23.24 -10.00 6.73
CA GLN A 51 22.65 -9.86 8.07
C GLN A 51 21.73 -8.65 8.15
N THR A 52 22.16 -7.49 7.64
CA THR A 52 21.35 -6.26 7.59
C THR A 52 20.09 -6.48 6.79
N ARG A 53 20.17 -7.16 5.63
CA ARG A 53 19.00 -7.47 4.79
C ARG A 53 17.96 -8.34 5.53
N LEU A 54 18.40 -9.39 6.21
CA LEU A 54 17.50 -10.25 7.00
C LEU A 54 16.82 -9.47 8.13
N VAL A 55 17.56 -8.61 8.83
CA VAL A 55 16.99 -7.79 9.91
C VAL A 55 16.00 -6.76 9.34
N ILE A 56 16.27 -6.16 8.17
CA ILE A 56 15.33 -5.25 7.50
C ILE A 56 14.05 -6.00 7.11
N GLU A 57 14.14 -7.20 6.59
CA GLU A 57 12.98 -8.02 6.25
C GLU A 57 12.09 -8.26 7.48
N GLN A 58 12.67 -8.62 8.62
CA GLN A 58 11.92 -8.74 9.87
C GLN A 58 11.35 -7.40 10.35
N LEU A 59 12.09 -6.30 10.17
CA LEU A 59 11.64 -4.96 10.51
C LEU A 59 10.40 -4.56 9.71
N LEU A 60 10.36 -4.87 8.43
CA LEU A 60 9.21 -4.58 7.56
C LEU A 60 7.94 -5.30 8.02
N HIS A 61 8.08 -6.50 8.57
CA HIS A 61 6.96 -7.32 9.07
C HIS A 61 6.64 -7.13 10.56
N SER A 62 7.41 -6.31 11.27
CA SER A 62 7.15 -5.97 12.68
C SER A 62 6.40 -4.63 12.82
N ASP A 63 5.76 -4.40 13.97
CA ASP A 63 5.23 -3.07 14.28
C ASP A 63 6.37 -2.11 14.61
N ILE A 64 6.30 -0.89 14.06
CA ILE A 64 7.35 0.12 14.28
C ILE A 64 7.44 0.53 15.75
N SER A 65 6.33 0.49 16.49
CA SER A 65 6.27 0.82 17.92
C SER A 65 7.06 -0.16 18.79
N GLU A 66 7.16 -1.42 18.35
CA GLU A 66 7.89 -2.48 19.05
C GLU A 66 9.36 -2.52 18.63
N SER A 67 9.65 -2.24 17.36
CA SER A 67 10.97 -2.43 16.77
C SER A 67 11.88 -1.22 16.84
N CYS A 68 11.32 0.00 16.86
CA CYS A 68 12.07 1.25 16.74
C CYS A 68 11.84 2.19 17.92
N PHE A 69 12.80 3.07 18.14
CA PHE A 69 12.61 4.27 18.94
C PHE A 69 11.95 5.36 18.10
N PRO A 70 11.11 6.23 18.71
CA PRO A 70 10.48 7.34 18.02
C PRO A 70 11.52 8.30 17.44
N THR A 71 11.24 8.85 16.27
CA THR A 71 12.14 9.74 15.53
C THR A 71 11.52 11.11 15.24
N LEU A 72 10.19 11.24 15.32
CA LEU A 72 9.51 12.52 15.08
C LEU A 72 9.61 13.43 16.29
N THR A 73 9.95 14.69 16.04
CA THR A 73 9.94 15.73 17.08
C THR A 73 8.54 16.37 17.11
N VAL A 74 7.92 16.31 18.28
CA VAL A 74 6.57 16.84 18.49
C VAL A 74 6.62 18.08 19.36
N ASP A 75 6.10 19.20 18.85
CA ASP A 75 5.90 20.44 19.58
C ASP A 75 4.39 20.74 19.65
N ASN A 76 3.87 21.03 20.85
CA ASN A 76 2.45 21.32 21.05
C ASN A 76 1.49 20.30 20.42
N ASN A 77 1.76 19.01 20.59
CA ASN A 77 1.02 17.88 19.99
C ASN A 77 1.05 17.79 18.46
N GLN A 78 1.92 18.50 17.80
CA GLN A 78 2.08 18.45 16.34
C GLN A 78 3.54 18.22 15.96
N VAL A 79 3.76 17.53 14.86
CA VAL A 79 5.10 17.40 14.28
C VAL A 79 5.44 18.71 13.59
N SER A 80 6.46 19.40 14.12
CA SER A 80 6.88 20.71 13.61
C SER A 80 7.90 20.59 12.49
N LYS A 81 8.75 19.56 12.52
CA LYS A 81 9.81 19.34 11.56
C LYS A 81 10.12 17.85 11.40
N LEU A 82 10.43 17.43 10.18
CA LEU A 82 11.03 16.12 9.94
C LEU A 82 12.51 16.17 10.35
N PRO A 83 13.05 15.06 10.89
CA PRO A 83 14.47 14.95 11.19
C PRO A 83 15.34 15.19 9.94
N ASP A 84 16.45 15.88 10.11
CA ASP A 84 17.41 16.13 9.05
C ASP A 84 18.14 14.81 8.70
N GLY A 85 18.38 14.55 7.41
CA GLY A 85 19.19 13.40 6.96
C GLY A 85 18.58 12.59 5.83
N ALA A 86 18.90 11.30 5.77
CA ALA A 86 18.59 10.39 4.66
C ALA A 86 17.12 9.93 4.60
N GLY A 87 16.20 10.65 5.23
CA GLY A 87 14.81 10.27 5.32
C GLY A 87 14.45 9.67 6.69
N VAL A 88 13.15 9.48 6.92
CA VAL A 88 12.60 8.96 8.18
C VAL A 88 11.74 7.75 7.87
N LEU A 89 11.99 6.65 8.57
CA LEU A 89 11.15 5.46 8.48
C LEU A 89 9.87 5.69 9.28
N LEU A 90 8.73 5.57 8.60
CA LEU A 90 7.40 5.68 9.18
C LEU A 90 6.54 4.49 8.77
N GLN A 91 5.46 4.26 9.51
CA GLN A 91 4.46 3.23 9.23
C GLN A 91 3.14 3.87 8.88
N ILE A 92 2.49 3.38 7.82
CA ILE A 92 1.15 3.81 7.45
C ILE A 92 0.15 3.26 8.47
N GLN A 93 -0.54 4.16 9.17
CA GLN A 93 -1.64 3.81 10.09
C GLN A 93 -3.00 3.93 9.41
N GLU A 94 -3.11 4.86 8.47
CA GLU A 94 -4.33 5.08 7.70
C GLU A 94 -3.97 5.59 6.30
N ILE A 95 -4.72 5.17 5.30
CA ILE A 95 -4.68 5.70 3.94
C ILE A 95 -6.10 5.79 3.41
N MET A 96 -6.47 6.95 2.89
CA MET A 96 -7.81 7.26 2.42
C MET A 96 -7.74 8.17 1.20
N ASP A 97 -8.58 7.93 0.22
CA ASP A 97 -8.83 8.91 -0.85
C ASP A 97 -9.85 9.94 -0.38
N VAL A 98 -9.47 11.21 -0.37
CA VAL A 98 -10.33 12.31 0.06
C VAL A 98 -11.02 13.02 -1.10
N GLY A 99 -10.64 12.72 -2.33
CA GLY A 99 -11.28 13.26 -3.54
C GLY A 99 -12.35 12.35 -4.14
N THR A 100 -12.45 11.09 -3.67
CA THR A 100 -13.45 10.12 -4.13
C THR A 100 -14.41 9.79 -2.99
N SER A 101 -15.73 9.75 -3.29
CA SER A 101 -16.70 9.40 -2.26
C SER A 101 -16.51 7.94 -1.80
N LYS A 102 -16.73 7.68 -0.51
CA LYS A 102 -16.63 6.32 0.06
C LYS A 102 -17.61 5.36 -0.62
N HIS A 103 -18.76 5.85 -1.04
CA HIS A 103 -19.77 5.05 -1.74
C HIS A 103 -19.30 4.63 -3.14
N ALA A 104 -18.73 5.56 -3.91
CA ALA A 104 -18.16 5.24 -5.22
C ALA A 104 -16.97 4.25 -5.11
N MET A 105 -16.12 4.41 -4.08
CA MET A 105 -15.07 3.42 -3.82
C MET A 105 -15.63 2.05 -3.45
N TRP A 106 -16.70 2.00 -2.67
CA TRP A 106 -17.36 0.77 -2.29
C TRP A 106 -17.95 0.03 -3.49
N GLU A 107 -18.63 0.75 -4.39
CA GLU A 107 -19.16 0.19 -5.64
C GLU A 107 -18.04 -0.36 -6.53
N ALA A 108 -16.94 0.39 -6.69
CA ALA A 108 -15.79 -0.06 -7.48
C ALA A 108 -15.12 -1.32 -6.91
N ILE A 109 -15.05 -1.46 -5.58
CA ILE A 109 -14.55 -2.68 -4.95
C ILE A 109 -15.47 -3.86 -5.24
N ARG A 110 -16.78 -3.70 -5.10
CA ARG A 110 -17.75 -4.76 -5.40
C ARG A 110 -17.65 -5.19 -6.87
N GLU A 111 -17.55 -4.24 -7.77
CA GLU A 111 -17.41 -4.53 -9.20
C GLU A 111 -16.12 -5.31 -9.48
N LYS A 112 -15.01 -4.93 -8.83
CA LYS A 112 -13.73 -5.64 -8.94
C LYS A 112 -13.81 -7.06 -8.38
N GLU A 113 -14.42 -7.24 -7.21
CA GLU A 113 -14.63 -8.56 -6.59
C GLU A 113 -15.53 -9.45 -7.45
N ASP A 114 -16.63 -8.89 -7.96
CA ASP A 114 -17.54 -9.59 -8.85
C ASP A 114 -16.84 -10.00 -10.15
N PHE A 115 -15.97 -9.16 -10.69
CA PHE A 115 -15.16 -9.47 -11.85
C PHE A 115 -14.17 -10.60 -11.57
N GLU A 116 -13.48 -10.57 -10.43
CA GLU A 116 -12.54 -11.61 -10.02
C GLU A 116 -13.23 -12.96 -9.74
N GLN A 117 -14.44 -12.94 -9.16
CA GLN A 117 -15.19 -14.15 -8.84
C GLN A 117 -15.85 -14.80 -10.06
N ARG A 118 -16.32 -14.01 -11.03
CA ARG A 118 -16.97 -14.54 -12.23
C ARG A 118 -15.99 -15.22 -13.16
N GLY A 119 -14.69 -15.01 -12.99
CA GLY A 119 -13.67 -15.40 -13.95
C GLY A 119 -14.01 -14.79 -15.32
N ILE A 120 -13.08 -14.85 -16.25
CA ILE A 120 -13.30 -14.40 -17.62
C ILE A 120 -14.44 -15.24 -18.23
N ARG A 121 -15.68 -14.81 -18.10
CA ARG A 121 -16.74 -15.26 -18.99
C ARG A 121 -16.62 -14.40 -20.24
N PRO A 122 -16.25 -14.99 -21.39
CA PRO A 122 -16.32 -14.26 -22.64
C PRO A 122 -17.76 -13.77 -22.80
N SER A 123 -17.93 -12.48 -23.00
CA SER A 123 -19.22 -11.83 -23.29
C SER A 123 -19.76 -12.21 -24.68
N TYR A 124 -19.50 -13.42 -25.11
CA TYR A 124 -19.99 -14.04 -26.33
C TYR A 124 -20.63 -15.38 -26.01
N LEU A 125 -21.79 -15.36 -25.34
CA LEU A 125 -22.83 -16.31 -25.67
C LEU A 125 -23.71 -15.59 -26.67
N PRO A 126 -23.71 -15.98 -27.96
CA PRO A 126 -24.82 -15.61 -28.83
C PRO A 126 -26.10 -16.08 -28.14
N ALA A 127 -27.06 -15.18 -28.00
CA ALA A 127 -28.40 -15.55 -27.58
C ALA A 127 -28.75 -16.78 -28.41
N LEU A 128 -29.06 -17.88 -27.75
CA LEU A 128 -29.71 -19.01 -28.41
C LEU A 128 -31.07 -18.43 -28.87
N GLU A 129 -31.09 -18.01 -30.13
CA GLU A 129 -32.34 -17.68 -30.81
C GLU A 129 -33.20 -18.96 -30.80
N GLY A 130 -34.21 -18.89 -29.98
CA GLY A 130 -35.30 -19.86 -30.04
C GLY A 130 -35.91 -19.82 -31.44
N GLU A 131 -36.04 -20.98 -32.02
CA GLU A 131 -36.79 -21.22 -33.25
C GLU A 131 -38.17 -20.52 -33.16
N ASP A 132 -38.40 -19.55 -34.04
CA ASP A 132 -39.76 -19.37 -34.55
C ASP A 132 -39.75 -18.93 -36.00
N ASN A 133 -40.48 -19.69 -36.79
CA ASN A 133 -40.71 -19.56 -38.22
C ASN A 133 -41.36 -18.23 -38.57
N GLY A 134 -40.77 -17.50 -39.48
CA GLY A 134 -41.45 -16.34 -40.06
C GLY A 134 -40.77 -15.85 -41.33
N VAL A 135 -41.18 -16.43 -42.44
CA VAL A 135 -40.88 -15.97 -43.81
C VAL A 135 -41.30 -14.53 -44.00
N PHE A 136 -40.36 -13.65 -44.36
CA PHE A 136 -40.69 -12.46 -45.16
C PHE A 136 -39.52 -12.07 -46.06
N THR A 137 -39.80 -12.16 -47.35
CA THR A 137 -39.04 -11.65 -48.48
C THR A 137 -39.06 -10.13 -48.54
N ALA A 138 -37.98 -9.54 -48.96
CA ALA A 138 -37.87 -8.54 -50.01
C ALA A 138 -36.86 -7.41 -49.68
N ASN A 139 -35.74 -7.50 -50.33
CA ASN A 139 -35.21 -6.47 -51.24
C ASN A 139 -35.21 -5.01 -50.77
N THR A 140 -33.99 -4.47 -50.44
CA THR A 140 -33.62 -3.12 -50.94
C THR A 140 -32.12 -2.94 -50.91
N GLN A 141 -31.62 -2.35 -51.96
CA GLN A 141 -30.27 -2.15 -52.44
C GLN A 141 -29.33 -1.36 -51.52
N ALA A 142 -28.11 -1.81 -51.53
CA ALA A 142 -26.84 -1.12 -51.44
C ALA A 142 -26.78 0.40 -51.18
N THR A 143 -26.09 0.76 -50.11
CA THR A 143 -25.16 1.90 -50.14
C THR A 143 -23.96 1.50 -49.29
N ALA A 144 -22.82 1.34 -49.99
CA ALA A 144 -21.56 1.05 -49.34
C ALA A 144 -21.11 2.28 -48.56
N THR A 145 -21.16 2.22 -47.24
CA THR A 145 -20.43 3.12 -46.38
C THR A 145 -19.44 2.22 -45.59
N GLN A 146 -18.15 2.49 -45.77
CA GLN A 146 -17.07 1.79 -45.12
C GLN A 146 -17.31 1.75 -43.59
N PRO A 147 -17.10 0.61 -42.92
CA PRO A 147 -17.09 0.59 -41.46
C PRO A 147 -15.91 1.42 -40.97
N PRO A 148 -16.07 2.23 -39.90
CA PRO A 148 -14.92 2.76 -39.20
C PRO A 148 -14.09 1.60 -38.68
N GLU A 149 -12.79 1.66 -38.95
CA GLU A 149 -11.81 0.70 -38.43
C GLU A 149 -12.02 0.55 -36.93
N ALA A 150 -12.57 -0.58 -36.52
CA ALA A 150 -12.64 -0.99 -35.14
C ALA A 150 -11.19 -1.21 -34.69
N SER A 151 -10.69 -0.28 -33.91
CA SER A 151 -9.47 -0.46 -33.16
C SER A 151 -9.65 -1.68 -32.26
N GLU A 152 -9.05 -2.79 -32.66
CA GLU A 152 -8.88 -4.01 -31.89
C GLU A 152 -7.97 -3.70 -30.69
N ASP A 153 -8.54 -3.17 -29.61
CA ASP A 153 -7.97 -3.26 -28.27
C ASP A 153 -9.07 -3.16 -27.21
N GLN A 154 -10.03 -4.08 -27.28
CA GLN A 154 -10.96 -4.37 -26.19
C GLN A 154 -10.44 -5.56 -25.37
N GLY A 155 -9.17 -5.50 -24.97
CA GLY A 155 -8.70 -6.31 -23.86
C GLY A 155 -9.56 -5.94 -22.64
N GLU A 156 -10.22 -6.93 -22.04
CA GLU A 156 -11.10 -6.78 -20.87
C GLU A 156 -10.42 -5.89 -19.82
N ARG A 157 -10.87 -4.65 -19.73
CA ARG A 157 -10.32 -3.68 -18.76
C ARG A 157 -10.79 -4.11 -17.39
N LYS A 158 -9.88 -4.69 -16.60
CA LYS A 158 -10.13 -4.94 -15.17
C LYS A 158 -10.64 -3.66 -14.52
N PRO A 159 -11.75 -3.73 -13.76
CA PRO A 159 -12.26 -2.56 -13.05
C PRO A 159 -11.17 -1.98 -12.14
N LYS A 160 -10.94 -0.68 -12.27
CA LYS A 160 -9.94 0.03 -11.46
C LYS A 160 -10.64 0.80 -10.36
N ILE A 161 -10.11 0.70 -9.15
CA ILE A 161 -10.57 1.55 -8.07
C ILE A 161 -10.21 3.00 -8.41
N PRO A 162 -11.19 3.93 -8.37
CA PRO A 162 -10.93 5.34 -8.64
C PRO A 162 -9.93 5.89 -7.63
N ARG A 163 -9.03 6.76 -8.08
CA ARG A 163 -8.01 7.40 -7.27
C ARG A 163 -7.93 8.87 -7.61
N SER A 164 -8.08 9.72 -6.61
CA SER A 164 -7.97 11.17 -6.73
C SER A 164 -6.82 11.68 -5.87
N MET A 165 -7.05 12.03 -4.63
CA MET A 165 -6.07 12.58 -3.72
C MET A 165 -5.99 11.76 -2.43
N LEU A 166 -4.80 11.28 -2.07
CA LEU A 166 -4.61 10.46 -0.89
C LEU A 166 -4.23 11.30 0.33
N LYS A 167 -4.93 11.02 1.43
CA LYS A 167 -4.58 11.44 2.78
C LYS A 167 -4.04 10.23 3.52
N LEU A 168 -2.93 10.41 4.24
CA LEU A 168 -2.30 9.39 5.04
C LEU A 168 -2.17 9.84 6.50
N VAL A 169 -2.16 8.85 7.40
CA VAL A 169 -1.67 9.01 8.76
C VAL A 169 -0.43 8.14 8.89
N LEU A 170 0.70 8.76 9.14
CA LEU A 170 1.99 8.10 9.29
C LEU A 170 2.41 8.15 10.76
N SER A 171 3.09 7.11 11.23
CA SER A 171 3.57 7.03 12.63
C SER A 171 4.99 6.50 12.72
N ASP A 172 5.74 6.99 13.69
CA ASP A 172 7.04 6.46 14.12
C ASP A 172 6.92 5.45 15.28
N GLY A 173 5.67 5.04 15.61
CA GLY A 173 5.36 4.14 16.72
C GLY A 173 4.96 4.86 18.01
N CYS A 174 5.17 6.17 18.14
CA CYS A 174 4.76 6.99 19.27
C CYS A 174 3.92 8.18 18.79
N SER A 175 4.45 8.91 17.84
CA SER A 175 3.84 10.12 17.30
C SER A 175 3.17 9.84 15.95
N ARG A 176 2.22 10.68 15.57
CA ARG A 176 1.51 10.59 14.30
C ARG A 176 1.63 11.91 13.54
N ILE A 177 1.77 11.82 12.23
CA ILE A 177 1.72 12.97 11.33
C ILE A 177 0.68 12.71 10.24
N HIS A 178 -0.17 13.70 10.01
CA HIS A 178 -1.06 13.68 8.85
C HIS A 178 -0.30 14.11 7.62
N ALA A 179 -0.50 13.41 6.53
CA ALA A 179 0.10 13.72 5.25
C ALA A 179 -0.95 13.75 4.15
N ILE A 180 -0.71 14.57 3.13
CA ILE A 180 -1.58 14.67 1.96
C ILE A 180 -0.73 14.71 0.70
N GLU A 181 -1.16 14.04 -0.35
CA GLU A 181 -0.54 14.15 -1.66
C GLU A 181 -0.79 15.54 -2.25
N GLN A 182 0.28 16.25 -2.55
CA GLN A 182 0.21 17.48 -3.33
C GLN A 182 0.24 17.16 -4.84
N THR A 183 1.05 16.17 -5.21
CA THR A 183 1.08 15.59 -6.55
C THR A 183 0.95 14.07 -6.45
N PRO A 184 0.30 13.39 -7.41
CA PRO A 184 0.12 11.95 -7.35
C PRO A 184 1.43 11.19 -7.20
N VAL A 185 1.51 10.34 -6.18
CA VAL A 185 2.65 9.46 -5.91
C VAL A 185 2.34 8.08 -6.48
N PRO A 186 3.02 7.62 -7.54
CA PRO A 186 2.68 6.37 -8.23
C PRO A 186 2.73 5.13 -7.33
N GLN A 187 3.58 5.15 -6.28
CA GLN A 187 3.76 4.04 -5.35
C GLN A 187 2.65 3.95 -4.29
N LEU A 188 1.86 5.01 -4.11
CA LEU A 188 0.76 5.04 -3.15
C LEU A 188 -0.55 4.69 -3.85
N ASN A 189 -1.37 3.87 -3.21
CA ASN A 189 -2.75 3.60 -3.60
C ASN A 189 -3.58 3.25 -2.36
N VAL A 190 -4.89 3.33 -2.47
CA VAL A 190 -5.82 3.04 -1.36
C VAL A 190 -5.81 1.57 -0.92
N GLU A 191 -5.34 0.68 -1.80
CA GLU A 191 -5.26 -0.77 -1.54
C GLU A 191 -4.03 -1.15 -0.72
N LEU A 192 -3.07 -0.22 -0.52
CA LEU A 192 -1.90 -0.49 0.31
C LEU A 192 -2.33 -0.96 1.70
N PRO A 193 -1.73 -2.07 2.18
CA PRO A 193 -2.02 -2.57 3.51
C PRO A 193 -1.64 -1.55 4.58
N ILE A 194 -2.48 -1.44 5.61
CA ILE A 194 -2.11 -0.72 6.83
C ILE A 194 -0.92 -1.43 7.49
N GLY A 195 -0.02 -0.68 8.09
CA GLY A 195 1.23 -1.21 8.63
C GLY A 195 2.41 -1.18 7.65
N THR A 196 2.16 -0.86 6.37
CA THR A 196 3.23 -0.71 5.35
C THR A 196 4.24 0.34 5.78
N LYS A 197 5.54 0.00 5.62
CA LYS A 197 6.65 0.91 5.93
C LYS A 197 6.96 1.79 4.74
N VAL A 198 7.21 3.05 5.04
CA VAL A 198 7.60 4.07 4.07
C VAL A 198 8.79 4.87 4.59
N ILE A 199 9.61 5.36 3.69
CA ILE A 199 10.64 6.36 4.01
C ILE A 199 10.13 7.70 3.49
N VAL A 200 10.04 8.67 4.36
CA VAL A 200 9.80 10.07 4.01
C VAL A 200 11.14 10.78 3.96
N GLN A 201 11.58 11.13 2.76
CA GLN A 201 12.89 11.76 2.54
C GLN A 201 12.85 13.27 2.75
N SER A 202 11.74 13.90 2.34
CA SER A 202 11.52 15.34 2.45
C SER A 202 10.02 15.61 2.42
N GLY A 203 9.65 16.83 2.74
CA GLY A 203 8.27 17.25 2.63
C GLY A 203 8.06 18.59 3.36
N LYS A 204 7.17 19.39 2.82
CA LYS A 204 6.77 20.64 3.45
C LYS A 204 5.68 20.38 4.48
N ILE A 205 5.94 20.73 5.72
CA ILE A 205 4.92 20.72 6.77
C ILE A 205 4.20 22.06 6.75
N LEU A 206 2.89 22.03 6.54
CA LEU A 206 2.05 23.23 6.54
C LEU A 206 1.76 23.67 7.98
N GLN A 207 2.21 24.86 8.33
CA GLN A 207 1.89 25.45 9.61
C GLN A 207 0.61 26.32 9.49
N PRO A 208 -0.25 26.36 10.51
CA PRO A 208 -0.13 25.73 11.83
C PRO A 208 -0.74 24.32 11.90
N THR A 209 -1.18 23.72 10.80
CA THR A 209 -1.93 22.45 10.81
C THR A 209 -1.07 21.21 11.05
N GLY A 210 0.26 21.30 10.85
CA GLY A 210 1.17 20.17 10.97
C GLY A 210 0.98 19.10 9.89
N ILE A 211 0.34 19.44 8.76
CA ILE A 211 0.12 18.49 7.66
C ILE A 211 1.34 18.45 6.76
N LEU A 212 1.85 17.24 6.51
CA LEU A 212 2.95 16.97 5.61
C LEU A 212 2.44 16.89 4.16
N CYS A 213 3.00 17.71 3.27
CA CYS A 213 2.74 17.63 1.84
C CYS A 213 3.71 16.63 1.19
N LEU A 214 3.16 15.68 0.46
CA LEU A 214 3.91 14.63 -0.23
C LEU A 214 3.88 14.84 -1.75
N ASP A 215 5.00 14.54 -2.37
CA ASP A 215 5.17 14.41 -3.82
C ASP A 215 5.89 13.08 -4.17
N ALA A 216 6.04 12.80 -5.46
CA ALA A 216 6.62 11.55 -5.93
C ALA A 216 8.07 11.31 -5.46
N GLN A 217 8.80 12.36 -5.08
CA GLN A 217 10.19 12.28 -4.63
C GLN A 217 10.31 12.29 -3.11
N SER A 218 9.29 12.74 -2.40
CA SER A 218 9.32 12.90 -0.96
C SER A 218 9.10 11.60 -0.18
N ILE A 219 8.53 10.58 -0.81
CA ILE A 219 8.18 9.32 -0.14
C ILE A 219 8.55 8.11 -0.99
N GLN A 220 9.08 7.08 -0.32
CA GLN A 220 9.36 5.77 -0.90
C GLN A 220 8.64 4.69 -0.11
N VAL A 221 7.89 3.83 -0.79
CA VAL A 221 7.22 2.67 -0.18
C VAL A 221 8.20 1.50 -0.10
N LEU A 222 8.44 1.00 1.11
CA LEU A 222 9.29 -0.18 1.35
C LEU A 222 8.48 -1.47 1.36
N GLY A 223 7.19 -1.39 1.66
CA GLY A 223 6.34 -2.56 1.83
C GLY A 223 6.34 -3.11 3.26
N GLY A 224 6.04 -4.40 3.37
CA GLY A 224 5.90 -5.12 4.64
C GLY A 224 4.62 -4.75 5.39
N THR A 225 4.06 -5.74 6.08
CA THR A 225 2.85 -5.53 6.89
C THR A 225 2.90 -6.46 8.09
N PRO A 226 2.82 -5.95 9.31
CA PRO A 226 2.71 -6.78 10.50
C PRO A 226 1.43 -7.63 10.45
N ALA A 227 1.50 -8.86 10.97
CA ALA A 227 0.38 -9.80 10.92
C ALA A 227 -0.92 -9.24 11.52
N GLN A 228 -0.81 -8.43 12.56
CA GLN A 228 -1.95 -7.78 13.23
C GLN A 228 -2.74 -6.81 12.33
N TYR A 229 -2.14 -6.30 11.26
CA TYR A 229 -2.78 -5.35 10.33
C TYR A 229 -3.39 -6.03 9.10
N GLN A 230 -3.14 -7.31 8.86
CA GLN A 230 -3.64 -8.03 7.68
C GLN A 230 -5.18 -8.07 7.59
N GLN A 231 -5.88 -7.98 8.72
CA GLN A 231 -7.34 -7.92 8.78
C GLN A 231 -7.93 -6.58 8.29
N PHE A 232 -7.12 -5.51 8.22
CA PHE A 232 -7.58 -4.18 7.80
C PHE A 232 -7.50 -4.01 6.29
N THR A 233 -8.28 -4.80 5.56
CA THR A 233 -8.42 -4.69 4.11
C THR A 233 -9.10 -3.37 3.73
N LEU A 234 -8.96 -2.92 2.48
CA LEU A 234 -9.67 -1.73 1.99
C LEU A 234 -11.19 -1.85 2.20
N ARG A 235 -11.75 -3.03 1.94
CA ARG A 235 -13.16 -3.32 2.16
C ARG A 235 -13.56 -3.10 3.61
N SER A 236 -12.86 -3.73 4.57
CA SER A 236 -13.18 -3.61 6.00
C SER A 236 -13.06 -2.18 6.51
N ARG A 237 -12.07 -1.41 6.00
CA ARG A 237 -11.89 0.00 6.32
C ARG A 237 -13.06 0.87 5.84
N LEU A 238 -13.51 0.66 4.60
CA LEU A 238 -14.66 1.39 4.04
C LEU A 238 -15.97 1.02 4.72
N GLU A 239 -16.20 -0.25 5.04
CA GLU A 239 -17.39 -0.69 5.80
C GLU A 239 -17.47 0.01 7.16
N ASN A 240 -16.34 0.05 7.89
CA ASN A 240 -16.28 0.72 9.18
C ASN A 240 -16.50 2.23 9.06
N ALA A 241 -15.92 2.88 8.02
CA ALA A 241 -16.10 4.28 7.78
C ALA A 241 -17.55 4.65 7.43
N LEU A 242 -18.23 3.85 6.59
CA LEU A 242 -19.63 4.04 6.24
C LEU A 242 -20.57 3.78 7.43
N ARG A 243 -20.27 2.81 8.29
CA ARG A 243 -21.03 2.59 9.54
C ARG A 243 -20.92 3.78 10.48
N SER A 244 -19.72 4.32 10.65
CA SER A 244 -19.49 5.49 11.52
C SER A 244 -20.25 6.71 11.02
N GLU A 245 -20.34 6.95 9.73
CA GLU A 245 -21.12 8.05 9.14
C GLU A 245 -22.63 7.89 9.38
N ARG A 246 -23.15 6.66 9.23
CA ARG A 246 -24.56 6.38 9.51
C ARG A 246 -24.94 6.52 10.98
N ALA A 247 -24.01 6.26 11.88
CA ALA A 247 -24.23 6.40 13.32
C ALA A 247 -24.12 7.86 13.81
N ALA A 248 -23.54 8.74 13.01
CA ALA A 248 -23.39 10.18 13.30
C ALA A 248 -24.52 11.05 12.74
N GLN A 249 -25.42 10.48 11.93
CA GLN A 249 -26.65 11.11 11.40
C GLN A 249 -27.85 10.81 12.25
#